data_0a33aba114329dea5ede65c13537569d
#
_entry.id   0a33aba114329dea5ede65c13537569d
#
_cell.length_a   1.000
_cell.length_b   1.000
_cell.length_c   1.000
_cell.angle_alpha   90.00
_cell.angle_beta   90.00
_cell.angle_gamma   90.00
#
_symmetry.space_group_name_H-M   'P 1'
#
loop_
_entity.id
_entity.type
_entity.pdbx_description
1 polymer ?
#
loop_
_entity_poly.entity_id
_entity_poly.type
_entity_poly.pdbx_seq_one_letter_code
_entity_poly.pdbx_strand_id
1 'polypeptide(L)'
;EVMAGDPSVILVDEPEAFLHPSLASKLAQEVARAALSADKRVFVSTHSPQFVMGCIQSGAPVNIIRLTYRGGVATARILPSDEILELMRHPLLRSTGLLSGLFYEFVVVTESDADRAFYQEVNERLLQFKPEWGIPNCLFLNAQNKQTVQTLLRPLRKLGIPAAGVVDVDVLKEGGANWTNLLSSADVPQLSPGSFATLRAAVKS
;
A
#
# COMPACT_ATOMS: atom_id res chain seq x y z
N GLU A 1 -22.83 -23.32 -1.04
CA GLU A 1 -23.96 -23.08 -1.97
C GLU A 1 -23.57 -22.16 -3.13
N VAL A 2 -22.89 -21.02 -2.90
CA VAL A 2 -22.48 -20.08 -3.96
C VAL A 2 -21.65 -20.74 -5.06
N MET A 3 -20.85 -21.75 -4.73
CA MET A 3 -19.99 -22.48 -5.69
C MET A 3 -20.66 -23.73 -6.27
N ALA A 4 -21.83 -24.11 -5.79
CA ALA A 4 -22.50 -25.36 -6.19
C ALA A 4 -23.38 -25.24 -7.48
N GLY A 5 -23.61 -24.01 -7.96
CA GLY A 5 -24.36 -23.76 -9.18
C GLY A 5 -23.53 -23.88 -10.45
N ASP A 6 -24.19 -23.79 -11.60
CA ASP A 6 -23.59 -23.91 -12.94
C ASP A 6 -22.94 -22.61 -13.51
N PRO A 7 -23.03 -21.39 -12.87
CA PRO A 7 -22.43 -20.19 -13.45
C PRO A 7 -20.91 -20.27 -13.48
N SER A 8 -20.30 -19.97 -14.62
CA SER A 8 -18.85 -19.88 -14.80
C SER A 8 -18.27 -18.59 -14.22
N VAL A 9 -19.10 -17.57 -13.98
CA VAL A 9 -18.73 -16.28 -13.40
C VAL A 9 -19.62 -15.99 -12.20
N ILE A 10 -19.01 -15.63 -11.08
CA ILE A 10 -19.69 -15.32 -9.82
C ILE A 10 -19.24 -13.91 -9.38
N LEU A 11 -20.21 -13.08 -9.04
CA LEU A 11 -19.99 -11.74 -8.50
C LEU A 11 -20.42 -11.74 -7.03
N VAL A 12 -19.58 -11.29 -6.13
CA VAL A 12 -19.85 -11.24 -4.69
C VAL A 12 -19.48 -9.85 -4.17
N ASP A 13 -20.41 -9.23 -3.48
CA ASP A 13 -20.21 -7.91 -2.88
C ASP A 13 -20.02 -8.06 -1.38
N GLU A 14 -18.88 -7.58 -0.87
CA GLU A 14 -18.50 -7.54 0.55
C GLU A 14 -18.84 -8.82 1.34
N PRO A 15 -18.34 -10.01 0.92
CA PRO A 15 -18.71 -11.28 1.57
C PRO A 15 -18.26 -11.36 3.04
N GLU A 16 -17.32 -10.53 3.43
CA GLU A 16 -16.80 -10.41 4.80
C GLU A 16 -17.60 -9.46 5.70
N ALA A 17 -18.63 -8.80 5.18
CA ALA A 17 -19.44 -7.86 5.95
C ALA A 17 -19.91 -8.49 7.27
N PHE A 18 -19.72 -7.76 8.37
CA PHE A 18 -20.02 -8.17 9.74
C PHE A 18 -19.18 -9.33 10.31
N LEU A 19 -18.15 -9.80 9.60
CA LEU A 19 -17.25 -10.82 10.12
C LEU A 19 -16.10 -10.21 10.91
N HIS A 20 -15.67 -10.91 11.96
CA HIS A 20 -14.42 -10.59 12.63
C HIS A 20 -13.24 -10.73 11.66
N PRO A 21 -12.19 -9.89 11.73
CA PRO A 21 -11.07 -9.88 10.79
C PRO A 21 -10.44 -11.26 10.53
N SER A 22 -10.31 -12.10 11.55
CA SER A 22 -9.78 -13.46 11.40
C SER A 22 -10.71 -14.39 10.61
N LEU A 23 -12.03 -14.19 10.72
CA LEU A 23 -13.02 -14.94 9.94
C LEU A 23 -13.09 -14.45 8.51
N ALA A 24 -12.97 -13.14 8.29
CA ALA A 24 -12.87 -12.56 6.96
C ALA A 24 -11.68 -13.16 6.16
N SER A 25 -10.52 -13.27 6.80
CA SER A 25 -9.33 -13.91 6.18
C SER A 25 -9.57 -15.39 5.87
N LYS A 26 -10.18 -16.15 6.79
CA LYS A 26 -10.51 -17.57 6.55
C LYS A 26 -11.52 -17.75 5.42
N LEU A 27 -12.60 -16.95 5.42
CA LEU A 27 -13.58 -16.96 4.35
C LEU A 27 -12.93 -16.70 3.00
N ALA A 28 -12.07 -15.69 2.92
CA ALA A 28 -11.36 -15.35 1.69
C ALA A 28 -10.47 -16.51 1.18
N GLN A 29 -9.78 -17.21 2.07
CA GLN A 29 -8.99 -18.39 1.71
C GLN A 29 -9.87 -19.50 1.11
N GLU A 30 -11.02 -19.78 1.74
CA GLU A 30 -11.94 -20.81 1.26
C GLU A 30 -12.60 -20.43 -0.06
N VAL A 31 -13.00 -19.17 -0.24
CA VAL A 31 -13.57 -18.68 -1.50
C VAL A 31 -12.56 -18.79 -2.63
N ALA A 32 -11.32 -18.36 -2.41
CA ALA A 32 -10.28 -18.42 -3.44
C ALA A 32 -9.91 -19.86 -3.83
N ARG A 33 -9.79 -20.78 -2.84
CA ARG A 33 -9.54 -22.20 -3.10
C ARG A 33 -10.70 -22.88 -3.83
N ALA A 34 -11.93 -22.59 -3.41
CA ALA A 34 -13.12 -23.14 -4.05
C ALA A 34 -13.28 -22.65 -5.50
N ALA A 35 -12.96 -21.38 -5.77
CA ALA A 35 -12.97 -20.83 -7.13
C ALA A 35 -11.97 -21.56 -8.03
N LEU A 36 -10.75 -21.80 -7.55
CA LEU A 36 -9.71 -22.50 -8.28
C LEU A 36 -10.10 -23.96 -8.57
N SER A 37 -10.60 -24.67 -7.55
CA SER A 37 -10.98 -26.09 -7.70
C SER A 37 -12.19 -26.31 -8.60
N ALA A 38 -13.08 -25.33 -8.69
CA ALA A 38 -14.28 -25.39 -9.52
C ALA A 38 -14.11 -24.82 -10.94
N ASP A 39 -12.90 -24.34 -11.27
CA ASP A 39 -12.58 -23.63 -12.53
C ASP A 39 -13.55 -22.47 -12.82
N LYS A 40 -13.89 -21.73 -11.75
CA LYS A 40 -14.82 -20.60 -11.82
C LYS A 40 -14.08 -19.27 -11.68
N ARG A 41 -14.59 -18.25 -12.35
CA ARG A 41 -14.13 -16.87 -12.18
C ARG A 41 -14.99 -16.19 -11.12
N VAL A 42 -14.36 -15.78 -10.03
CA VAL A 42 -15.03 -15.08 -8.93
C VAL A 42 -14.50 -13.65 -8.86
N PHE A 43 -15.39 -12.70 -8.94
CA PHE A 43 -15.12 -11.29 -8.71
C PHE A 43 -15.70 -10.89 -7.36
N VAL A 44 -14.88 -10.32 -6.52
CA VAL A 44 -15.28 -9.89 -5.18
C VAL A 44 -15.00 -8.41 -5.03
N SER A 45 -15.98 -7.61 -4.63
CA SER A 45 -15.73 -6.29 -4.08
C SER A 45 -15.46 -6.41 -2.59
N THR A 46 -14.48 -5.67 -2.09
CA THR A 46 -14.11 -5.67 -0.67
C THR A 46 -13.41 -4.37 -0.30
N HIS A 47 -13.59 -3.95 0.94
CA HIS A 47 -12.80 -2.89 1.57
C HIS A 47 -11.95 -3.42 2.75
N SER A 48 -11.80 -4.74 2.89
CA SER A 48 -11.09 -5.41 3.99
C SER A 48 -9.68 -5.84 3.61
N PRO A 49 -8.62 -5.25 4.20
CA PRO A 49 -7.25 -5.74 4.05
C PRO A 49 -7.09 -7.21 4.46
N GLN A 50 -7.86 -7.66 5.44
CA GLN A 50 -7.83 -9.03 5.95
C GLN A 50 -8.41 -10.01 4.94
N PHE A 51 -9.46 -9.61 4.23
CA PHE A 51 -10.03 -10.43 3.16
C PHE A 51 -9.02 -10.56 2.01
N VAL A 52 -8.45 -9.45 1.55
CA VAL A 52 -7.40 -9.45 0.52
C VAL A 52 -6.21 -10.32 0.94
N MET A 53 -5.74 -10.19 2.18
CA MET A 53 -4.66 -11.02 2.71
C MET A 53 -5.02 -12.51 2.70
N GLY A 54 -6.25 -12.85 3.07
CA GLY A 54 -6.75 -14.23 3.00
C GLY A 54 -6.72 -14.80 1.60
N CYS A 55 -7.19 -14.04 0.59
CA CYS A 55 -7.12 -14.44 -0.80
C CYS A 55 -5.68 -14.73 -1.23
N ILE A 56 -4.72 -13.84 -0.90
CA ILE A 56 -3.31 -14.02 -1.23
C ILE A 56 -2.72 -15.27 -0.54
N GLN A 57 -3.06 -15.48 0.73
CA GLN A 57 -2.57 -16.63 1.52
C GLN A 57 -3.15 -17.97 1.07
N SER A 58 -4.24 -17.97 0.31
CA SER A 58 -4.84 -19.20 -0.24
C SER A 58 -3.90 -19.95 -1.19
N GLY A 59 -2.95 -19.23 -1.81
CA GLY A 59 -2.09 -19.74 -2.88
C GLY A 59 -2.76 -19.76 -4.27
N ALA A 60 -4.05 -19.38 -4.37
CA ALA A 60 -4.72 -19.22 -5.65
C ALA A 60 -4.21 -17.97 -6.39
N PRO A 61 -4.21 -17.93 -7.74
CA PRO A 61 -3.89 -16.73 -8.50
C PRO A 61 -4.97 -15.68 -8.27
N VAL A 62 -4.59 -14.54 -7.65
CA VAL A 62 -5.48 -13.44 -7.31
C VAL A 62 -5.00 -12.18 -7.98
N ASN A 63 -5.84 -11.57 -8.81
CA ASN A 63 -5.59 -10.23 -9.34
C ASN A 63 -6.39 -9.23 -8.51
N ILE A 64 -5.75 -8.13 -8.12
CA ILE A 64 -6.43 -7.03 -7.41
C ILE A 64 -6.66 -5.91 -8.41
N ILE A 65 -7.89 -5.42 -8.48
CA ILE A 65 -8.28 -4.24 -9.25
C ILE A 65 -8.55 -3.12 -8.25
N ARG A 66 -7.60 -2.20 -8.11
CA ARG A 66 -7.80 -1.02 -7.29
C ARG A 66 -8.60 0.02 -8.06
N LEU A 67 -9.75 0.39 -7.51
CA LEU A 67 -10.61 1.43 -8.05
C LEU A 67 -10.41 2.72 -7.25
N THR A 68 -10.29 3.85 -7.92
CA THR A 68 -10.26 5.17 -7.29
C THR A 68 -11.19 6.12 -8.01
N TYR A 69 -11.77 7.06 -7.24
CA TYR A 69 -12.64 8.09 -7.79
C TYR A 69 -12.21 9.45 -7.22
N ARG A 70 -11.80 10.35 -8.09
CA ARG A 70 -11.35 11.67 -7.67
C ARG A 70 -11.68 12.72 -8.73
N GLY A 71 -12.25 13.85 -8.30
CA GLY A 71 -12.54 14.97 -9.19
C GLY A 71 -13.46 14.61 -10.37
N GLY A 72 -14.41 13.69 -10.18
CA GLY A 72 -15.30 13.24 -11.24
C GLY A 72 -14.72 12.16 -12.16
N VAL A 73 -13.47 11.72 -11.92
CA VAL A 73 -12.78 10.72 -12.74
C VAL A 73 -12.61 9.42 -11.95
N ALA A 74 -13.14 8.32 -12.49
CA ALA A 74 -12.87 6.98 -11.99
C ALA A 74 -11.61 6.42 -12.68
N THR A 75 -10.72 5.79 -11.90
CA THR A 75 -9.57 5.07 -12.44
C THR A 75 -9.54 3.63 -11.90
N ALA A 76 -9.01 2.71 -12.70
CA ALA A 76 -8.80 1.34 -12.33
C ALA A 76 -7.34 0.95 -12.58
N ARG A 77 -6.72 0.27 -11.61
CA ARG A 77 -5.38 -0.27 -11.75
C ARG A 77 -5.38 -1.74 -11.37
N ILE A 78 -4.87 -2.56 -12.28
CA ILE A 78 -4.73 -4.00 -12.05
C ILE A 78 -3.38 -4.26 -11.39
N LEU A 79 -3.40 -5.07 -10.35
CA LEU A 79 -2.24 -5.61 -9.65
C LEU A 79 -2.22 -7.11 -9.89
N PRO A 80 -1.32 -7.62 -10.75
CA PRO A 80 -1.22 -9.02 -11.05
C PRO A 80 -0.79 -9.87 -9.85
N SER A 81 -1.21 -11.11 -9.84
CA SER A 81 -0.97 -12.04 -8.74
C SER A 81 0.52 -12.28 -8.45
N ASP A 82 1.36 -12.32 -9.47
CA ASP A 82 2.80 -12.51 -9.34
C ASP A 82 3.47 -11.33 -8.62
N GLU A 83 3.10 -10.10 -8.95
CA GLU A 83 3.60 -8.90 -8.26
C GLU A 83 3.17 -8.87 -6.79
N ILE A 84 1.93 -9.25 -6.51
CA ILE A 84 1.41 -9.30 -5.14
C ILE A 84 2.14 -10.38 -4.32
N LEU A 85 2.35 -11.56 -4.89
CA LEU A 85 3.05 -12.65 -4.24
C LEU A 85 4.51 -12.30 -3.95
N GLU A 86 5.19 -11.61 -4.88
CA GLU A 86 6.55 -11.12 -4.67
C GLU A 86 6.62 -10.19 -3.45
N LEU A 87 5.70 -9.21 -3.38
CA LEU A 87 5.62 -8.29 -2.25
C LEU A 87 5.37 -9.01 -0.92
N MET A 88 4.49 -10.02 -0.93
CA MET A 88 4.11 -10.75 0.28
C MET A 88 5.17 -11.76 0.75
N ARG A 89 6.17 -12.09 -0.06
CA ARG A 89 7.33 -12.87 0.38
C ARG A 89 8.23 -12.10 1.34
N HIS A 90 8.19 -10.78 1.32
CA HIS A 90 9.00 -9.95 2.20
C HIS A 90 8.32 -9.79 3.57
N PRO A 91 8.90 -10.32 4.68
CA PRO A 91 8.25 -10.32 5.99
C PRO A 91 7.85 -8.93 6.49
N LEU A 92 8.69 -7.93 6.23
CA LEU A 92 8.44 -6.56 6.63
C LEU A 92 7.18 -5.99 5.98
N LEU A 93 7.00 -6.21 4.66
CA LEU A 93 5.85 -5.70 3.92
C LEU A 93 4.54 -6.30 4.43
N ARG A 94 4.58 -7.56 4.91
CA ARG A 94 3.44 -8.23 5.54
C ARG A 94 3.10 -7.64 6.90
N SER A 95 4.11 -7.28 7.70
CA SER A 95 3.94 -6.80 9.07
C SER A 95 3.58 -5.33 9.19
N THR A 96 3.91 -4.51 8.20
CA THR A 96 3.74 -3.04 8.25
C THR A 96 2.35 -2.53 7.89
N GLY A 97 1.41 -3.42 7.56
CA GLY A 97 0.08 -2.99 7.12
C GLY A 97 0.06 -2.40 5.70
N LEU A 98 1.08 -2.70 4.87
CA LEU A 98 1.20 -2.19 3.50
C LEU A 98 -0.08 -2.38 2.68
N LEU A 99 -0.73 -3.55 2.82
CA LEU A 99 -1.99 -3.83 2.12
C LEU A 99 -3.13 -2.90 2.53
N SER A 100 -3.09 -2.35 3.73
CA SER A 100 -4.08 -1.34 4.14
C SER A 100 -4.00 -0.10 3.25
N GLY A 101 -2.80 0.22 2.73
CA GLY A 101 -2.61 1.33 1.81
C GLY A 101 -3.45 1.24 0.52
N LEU A 102 -3.88 0.03 0.11
CA LEU A 102 -4.76 -0.14 -1.06
C LEU A 102 -6.10 0.58 -0.90
N PHE A 103 -6.55 0.79 0.34
CA PHE A 103 -7.84 1.38 0.69
C PHE A 103 -7.76 2.86 1.03
N TYR A 104 -6.55 3.46 0.98
CA TYR A 104 -6.33 4.88 1.22
C TYR A 104 -5.96 5.61 -0.08
N GLU A 105 -6.25 6.89 -0.13
CA GLU A 105 -5.87 7.73 -1.28
C GLU A 105 -4.38 8.07 -1.26
N PHE A 106 -3.82 8.25 -0.07
CA PHE A 106 -2.44 8.64 0.16
C PHE A 106 -1.81 7.81 1.26
N VAL A 107 -0.49 7.64 1.19
CA VAL A 107 0.30 6.98 2.25
C VAL A 107 1.51 7.84 2.58
N VAL A 108 1.75 8.04 3.87
CA VAL A 108 2.98 8.65 4.39
C VAL A 108 3.76 7.59 5.16
N VAL A 109 5.00 7.38 4.78
CA VAL A 109 5.91 6.42 5.43
C VAL A 109 6.94 7.20 6.24
N THR A 110 7.03 6.94 7.54
CA THR A 110 7.95 7.59 8.47
C THR A 110 9.01 6.62 8.98
N GLU A 111 10.10 7.11 9.54
CA GLU A 111 11.19 6.27 10.03
C GLU A 111 10.82 5.50 11.29
N SER A 112 10.12 6.15 12.22
CA SER A 112 9.79 5.59 13.53
C SER A 112 8.29 5.67 13.84
N ASP A 113 7.88 4.98 14.89
CA ASP A 113 6.50 5.05 15.38
C ASP A 113 6.19 6.40 16.04
N ALA A 114 7.19 7.04 16.64
CA ALA A 114 7.06 8.39 17.20
C ALA A 114 6.78 9.42 16.09
N ASP A 115 7.53 9.36 14.99
CA ASP A 115 7.30 10.22 13.83
C ASP A 115 5.93 9.97 13.21
N ARG A 116 5.56 8.70 13.06
CA ARG A 116 4.23 8.32 12.57
C ARG A 116 3.13 8.96 13.41
N ALA A 117 3.20 8.81 14.73
CA ALA A 117 2.21 9.36 15.66
C ALA A 117 2.19 10.89 15.59
N PHE A 118 3.35 11.54 15.54
CA PHE A 118 3.48 12.99 15.46
C PHE A 118 2.86 13.53 14.16
N TYR A 119 3.26 13.01 12.99
CA TYR A 119 2.76 13.51 11.71
C TYR A 119 1.28 13.17 11.49
N GLN A 120 0.81 12.04 11.99
CA GLN A 120 -0.60 11.70 11.98
C GLN A 120 -1.42 12.71 12.80
N GLU A 121 -1.01 13.00 14.04
CA GLU A 121 -1.67 13.99 14.90
C GLU A 121 -1.65 15.39 14.27
N VAL A 122 -0.53 15.80 13.69
CA VAL A 122 -0.45 17.09 12.96
C VAL A 122 -1.44 17.11 11.81
N ASN A 123 -1.54 16.05 11.03
CA ASN A 123 -2.48 15.95 9.92
C ASN A 123 -3.93 16.01 10.39
N GLU A 124 -4.28 15.32 11.47
CA GLU A 124 -5.63 15.34 12.04
C GLU A 124 -6.03 16.75 12.52
N ARG A 125 -5.09 17.46 13.16
CA ARG A 125 -5.32 18.87 13.55
C ARG A 125 -5.43 19.80 12.36
N LEU A 126 -4.62 19.60 11.32
CA LEU A 126 -4.75 20.38 10.10
C LEU A 126 -6.10 20.14 9.45
N LEU A 127 -6.56 18.91 9.33
CA LEU A 127 -7.89 18.59 8.78
C LEU A 127 -9.02 19.25 9.59
N GLN A 128 -8.84 19.39 10.91
CA GLN A 128 -9.84 20.04 11.78
C GLN A 128 -9.83 21.58 11.68
N PHE A 129 -8.66 22.21 11.64
CA PHE A 129 -8.54 23.67 11.79
C PHE A 129 -8.15 24.40 10.50
N LYS A 130 -7.48 23.71 9.57
CA LYS A 130 -7.04 24.22 8.27
C LYS A 130 -7.08 23.09 7.23
N PRO A 131 -8.28 22.61 6.86
CA PRO A 131 -8.44 21.41 6.03
C PRO A 131 -7.73 21.48 4.68
N GLU A 132 -7.49 22.68 4.16
CA GLU A 132 -6.75 22.91 2.91
C GLU A 132 -5.25 22.55 3.03
N TRP A 133 -4.72 22.36 4.24
CA TRP A 133 -3.34 21.99 4.52
C TRP A 133 -3.22 20.54 4.99
N GLY A 134 -4.32 19.92 5.35
CA GLY A 134 -4.36 18.51 5.73
C GLY A 134 -4.48 17.59 4.53
N ILE A 135 -4.12 16.35 4.71
CA ILE A 135 -4.22 15.30 3.71
C ILE A 135 -5.36 14.35 4.11
N PRO A 136 -6.54 14.47 3.48
CA PRO A 136 -7.65 13.58 3.79
C PRO A 136 -7.36 12.16 3.31
N ASN A 137 -7.97 11.17 3.95
CA ASN A 137 -7.86 9.75 3.58
C ASN A 137 -6.41 9.28 3.43
N CYS A 138 -5.55 9.67 4.38
CA CYS A 138 -4.12 9.37 4.40
C CYS A 138 -3.79 8.32 5.46
N LEU A 139 -3.07 7.27 5.06
CA LEU A 139 -2.51 6.27 5.97
C LEU A 139 -1.07 6.66 6.33
N PHE A 140 -0.75 6.64 7.62
CA PHE A 140 0.60 6.81 8.12
C PHE A 140 1.19 5.45 8.52
N LEU A 141 2.34 5.09 7.95
CA LEU A 141 3.05 3.83 8.19
C LEU A 141 4.41 4.10 8.84
N ASN A 142 4.80 3.22 9.75
CA ASN A 142 6.12 3.19 10.35
C ASN A 142 7.01 2.20 9.60
N ALA A 143 8.16 2.64 9.12
CA ALA A 143 9.17 1.82 8.44
C ALA A 143 10.19 1.18 9.39
N GLN A 144 10.15 1.54 10.68
CA GLN A 144 11.06 1.10 11.74
C GLN A 144 12.49 1.68 11.64
N ASN A 145 12.94 2.10 10.49
CA ASN A 145 14.22 2.79 10.25
C ASN A 145 14.27 3.39 8.85
N LYS A 146 15.22 4.30 8.61
CA LYS A 146 15.39 5.01 7.33
C LYS A 146 15.68 4.11 6.12
N GLN A 147 16.43 3.02 6.33
CA GLN A 147 16.77 2.09 5.24
C GLN A 147 15.53 1.35 4.73
N THR A 148 14.54 1.22 5.59
CA THR A 148 13.30 0.49 5.30
C THR A 148 12.24 1.38 4.64
N VAL A 149 12.31 2.70 4.79
CA VAL A 149 11.38 3.65 4.15
C VAL A 149 11.27 3.38 2.65
N GLN A 150 12.40 3.26 1.96
CA GLN A 150 12.45 2.95 0.53
C GLN A 150 11.80 1.60 0.17
N THR A 151 11.92 0.61 1.07
CA THR A 151 11.35 -0.73 0.87
C THR A 151 9.82 -0.70 0.87
N LEU A 152 9.22 0.24 1.61
CA LEU A 152 7.77 0.46 1.64
C LEU A 152 7.29 1.40 0.51
N LEU A 153 8.04 2.46 0.22
CA LEU A 153 7.65 3.45 -0.80
C LEU A 153 7.55 2.84 -2.20
N ARG A 154 8.57 2.06 -2.61
CA ARG A 154 8.63 1.49 -3.95
C ARG A 154 7.40 0.63 -4.29
N PRO A 155 7.01 -0.37 -3.47
CA PRO A 155 5.81 -1.15 -3.74
C PRO A 155 4.53 -0.31 -3.73
N LEU A 156 4.35 0.61 -2.77
CA LEU A 156 3.17 1.48 -2.73
C LEU A 156 3.01 2.24 -4.04
N ARG A 157 4.07 2.88 -4.52
CA ARG A 157 4.05 3.63 -5.78
C ARG A 157 3.86 2.71 -7.00
N LYS A 158 4.50 1.52 -7.00
CA LYS A 158 4.28 0.50 -8.04
C LYS A 158 2.80 0.07 -8.08
N LEU A 159 2.16 -0.05 -6.92
CA LEU A 159 0.72 -0.31 -6.79
C LEU A 159 -0.17 0.90 -7.19
N GLY A 160 0.43 2.01 -7.61
CA GLY A 160 -0.29 3.24 -8.00
C GLY A 160 -0.88 4.01 -6.83
N ILE A 161 -0.34 3.82 -5.64
CA ILE A 161 -0.74 4.56 -4.45
C ILE A 161 0.22 5.75 -4.31
N PRO A 162 -0.28 6.99 -4.32
CA PRO A 162 0.54 8.15 -4.02
C PRO A 162 1.14 8.02 -2.63
N ALA A 163 2.47 7.91 -2.56
CA ALA A 163 3.18 7.69 -1.30
C ALA A 163 4.35 8.65 -1.15
N ALA A 164 4.52 9.19 0.06
CA ALA A 164 5.64 10.04 0.44
C ALA A 164 6.40 9.42 1.61
N GLY A 165 7.73 9.59 1.63
CA GLY A 165 8.58 9.22 2.76
C GLY A 165 8.99 10.45 3.55
N VAL A 166 8.92 10.37 4.86
CA VAL A 166 9.47 11.37 5.79
C VAL A 166 10.65 10.73 6.51
N VAL A 167 11.81 11.32 6.33
CA VAL A 167 13.08 10.84 6.86
C VAL A 167 13.82 11.99 7.56
N ASP A 168 14.66 11.65 8.52
CA ASP A 168 15.47 12.63 9.21
C ASP A 168 16.51 13.28 8.28
N VAL A 169 16.86 14.52 8.57
CA VAL A 169 17.82 15.31 7.79
C VAL A 169 19.21 14.66 7.70
N ASP A 170 19.53 13.74 8.59
CA ASP A 170 20.79 13.01 8.60
C ASP A 170 21.00 12.15 7.34
N VAL A 171 19.95 11.75 6.65
CA VAL A 171 20.02 11.05 5.35
C VAL A 171 20.80 11.86 4.31
N LEU A 172 20.76 13.20 4.42
CA LEU A 172 21.53 14.09 3.56
C LEU A 172 23.02 13.99 3.86
N LYS A 173 23.41 13.67 5.10
CA LYS A 173 24.81 13.53 5.50
C LYS A 173 25.41 12.19 5.07
N GLU A 174 24.63 11.10 5.17
CA GLU A 174 25.12 9.76 4.88
C GLU A 174 25.43 9.54 3.41
N GLY A 175 24.52 9.89 2.51
CA GLY A 175 24.69 9.69 1.07
C GLY A 175 24.77 8.22 0.66
N GLY A 176 25.51 7.96 -0.44
CA GLY A 176 25.71 6.59 -0.94
C GLY A 176 24.43 5.91 -1.40
N ALA A 177 24.37 4.59 -1.21
CA ALA A 177 23.26 3.76 -1.67
C ALA A 177 21.92 4.14 -1.02
N ASN A 178 21.91 4.51 0.27
CA ASN A 178 20.70 4.92 0.98
C ASN A 178 20.04 6.14 0.31
N TRP A 179 20.83 7.16 0.02
CA TRP A 179 20.36 8.35 -0.68
C TRP A 179 19.84 8.04 -2.09
N THR A 180 20.61 7.30 -2.89
CA THR A 180 20.22 6.94 -4.27
C THR A 180 18.95 6.10 -4.29
N ASN A 181 18.84 5.14 -3.39
CA ASN A 181 17.69 4.26 -3.31
C ASN A 181 16.44 5.01 -2.83
N LEU A 182 16.57 5.95 -1.89
CA LEU A 182 15.46 6.78 -1.42
C LEU A 182 14.91 7.63 -2.57
N LEU A 183 15.76 8.33 -3.32
CA LEU A 183 15.35 9.12 -4.48
C LEU A 183 14.69 8.25 -5.56
N SER A 184 15.27 7.09 -5.86
CA SER A 184 14.73 6.14 -6.82
C SER A 184 13.36 5.58 -6.37
N SER A 185 13.19 5.30 -5.08
CA SER A 185 11.92 4.79 -4.54
C SER A 185 10.81 5.84 -4.54
N ALA A 186 11.20 7.11 -4.49
CA ALA A 186 10.30 8.25 -4.57
C ALA A 186 10.00 8.70 -6.01
N ASP A 187 10.50 7.96 -7.03
CA ASP A 187 10.39 8.31 -8.46
C ASP A 187 10.84 9.74 -8.75
N VAL A 188 11.87 10.21 -8.03
CA VAL A 188 12.44 11.53 -8.30
C VAL A 188 13.09 11.50 -9.69
N PRO A 189 12.71 12.40 -10.62
CA PRO A 189 13.24 12.39 -11.98
C PRO A 189 14.77 12.50 -11.97
N GLN A 190 15.43 11.62 -12.73
CA GLN A 190 16.89 11.62 -12.85
C GLN A 190 17.45 12.82 -13.64
N LEU A 191 16.59 13.71 -14.14
CA LEU A 191 16.94 14.89 -14.93
C LEU A 191 17.80 15.91 -14.18
N SER A 192 17.97 15.77 -12.85
CA SER A 192 18.77 16.68 -12.05
C SER A 192 19.66 16.00 -11.01
N PRO A 193 20.39 14.90 -11.33
CA PRO A 193 21.27 14.27 -10.34
C PRO A 193 22.33 15.24 -9.81
N GLY A 194 22.83 16.14 -10.66
CA GLY A 194 23.82 17.16 -10.29
C GLY A 194 23.28 18.20 -9.31
N SER A 195 22.04 18.67 -9.49
CA SER A 195 21.44 19.68 -8.59
C SER A 195 21.18 19.12 -7.20
N PHE A 196 20.70 17.90 -7.08
CA PHE A 196 20.50 17.24 -5.77
C PHE A 196 21.83 16.92 -5.08
N ALA A 197 22.86 16.50 -5.81
CA ALA A 197 24.19 16.28 -5.26
C ALA A 197 24.83 17.61 -4.78
N THR A 198 24.64 18.69 -5.53
CA THR A 198 25.13 20.03 -5.17
C THR A 198 24.41 20.58 -3.94
N LEU A 199 23.06 20.50 -3.90
CA LEU A 199 22.28 20.90 -2.75
C LEU A 199 22.67 20.10 -1.49
N ARG A 200 22.85 18.79 -1.63
CA ARG A 200 23.31 17.94 -0.55
C ARG A 200 24.71 18.31 -0.08
N ALA A 201 25.63 18.64 -0.98
CA ALA A 201 26.98 19.08 -0.61
C ALA A 201 26.93 20.41 0.17
N ALA A 202 26.06 21.34 -0.22
CA ALA A 202 25.85 22.61 0.48
C ALA A 202 25.27 22.45 1.90
N VAL A 203 24.46 21.41 2.13
CA VAL A 203 23.90 21.11 3.48
C VAL A 203 24.95 20.44 4.38
N LYS A 204 26.00 19.83 3.80
CA LYS A 204 27.09 19.18 4.55
C LYS A 204 28.15 20.16 5.06
N SER A 205 28.29 21.32 4.41
CA SER A 205 29.21 22.39 4.80
C SER A 205 28.68 23.21 5.96
#